data_c9e8cbaa167b8e3e2a8667c10082965b
#
_entry.id   c9e8cbaa167b8e3e2a8667c10082965b
#
_cell.length_a   1.000
_cell.length_b   1.000
_cell.length_c   1.000
_cell.angle_alpha   90.00
_cell.angle_beta   90.00
_cell.angle_gamma   90.00
#
_symmetry.space_group_name_H-M   'P 1'
#
loop_
_entity.id
_entity.type
_entity.pdbx_description
1 polymer ?
#
loop_
_entity_poly.entity_id
_entity_poly.type
_entity_poly.pdbx_seq_one_letter_code
_entity_poly.pdbx_strand_id
1 'polypeptide(L)'
;MENGIYAKFNTTKGSVTVKLEHELTPGTVGNFVALAEGNLENKIKPQGTPYYDGLTFHRVIPDFMIQGGCPQGTGTGAPGYKFDDEFHPTLKHDKPGILAMANSGPGTNGSQFYITHVPTSWLDGKHTVFGHVVDGQDVVDAITQADILDTLEILRIGEDAKNWNAVEAFRTFEGSRAKRDAAEKADAEAKMEKLAAGFDKTDSGLRYQYIQRGSGKQAESGKTVSVHYEGSLENGKVFDSSYPRKKPIEFRLGQGQVIEGWDEGIALLKVGDKARFVIPSHLGYGSQGAGGAMPSSHPSITCPCPSLNSIGFFRGYELSKTFPFSKDPS
;
A
#
# COMPACT_ATOMS: atom_id res chain seq x y z
N MET A 1 33.05 8.73 5.34
CA MET A 1 31.65 8.36 5.65
C MET A 1 31.28 8.92 7.02
N GLU A 2 30.08 9.45 7.17
CA GLU A 2 29.54 9.91 8.46
C GLU A 2 29.23 8.73 9.37
N ASN A 3 28.95 9.00 10.66
CA ASN A 3 28.46 7.98 11.59
C ASN A 3 27.16 7.35 11.07
N GLY A 4 27.04 6.04 11.17
CA GLY A 4 25.87 5.31 10.70
C GLY A 4 26.18 3.87 10.29
N ILE A 5 25.15 3.20 9.78
CA ILE A 5 25.23 1.82 9.28
C ILE A 5 25.18 1.88 7.75
N TYR A 6 26.08 1.15 7.11
CA TYR A 6 26.18 1.08 5.65
C TYR A 6 26.20 -0.37 5.20
N ALA A 7 25.62 -0.61 4.03
CA ALA A 7 25.73 -1.87 3.31
C ALA A 7 26.62 -1.67 2.08
N LYS A 8 27.68 -2.46 1.97
CA LYS A 8 28.54 -2.50 0.81
C LYS A 8 28.22 -3.75 -0.01
N PHE A 9 27.66 -3.51 -1.16
CA PHE A 9 27.34 -4.53 -2.17
C PHE A 9 28.56 -4.72 -3.07
N ASN A 10 29.24 -5.84 -2.97
CA ASN A 10 30.30 -6.21 -3.89
C ASN A 10 29.68 -7.07 -4.99
N THR A 11 29.69 -6.57 -6.22
CA THR A 11 29.04 -7.20 -7.37
C THR A 11 30.01 -7.49 -8.49
N THR A 12 29.62 -8.28 -9.46
CA THR A 12 30.38 -8.54 -10.69
C THR A 12 30.67 -7.28 -11.53
N LYS A 13 30.01 -6.15 -11.25
CA LYS A 13 30.19 -4.86 -11.94
C LYS A 13 30.99 -3.83 -11.12
N GLY A 14 31.26 -4.12 -9.86
CA GLY A 14 31.91 -3.23 -8.93
C GLY A 14 31.22 -3.16 -7.57
N SER A 15 31.58 -2.19 -6.75
CA SER A 15 31.04 -2.01 -5.41
C SER A 15 30.04 -0.85 -5.35
N VAL A 16 28.96 -1.03 -4.60
CA VAL A 16 27.96 -0.01 -4.29
C VAL A 16 27.91 0.15 -2.77
N THR A 17 27.99 1.38 -2.26
CA THR A 17 27.83 1.65 -0.83
C THR A 17 26.51 2.38 -0.59
N VAL A 18 25.71 1.84 0.30
CA VAL A 18 24.37 2.34 0.66
C VAL A 18 24.35 2.71 2.12
N LYS A 19 23.92 3.93 2.47
CA LYS A 19 23.61 4.31 3.86
C LYS A 19 22.25 3.74 4.22
N LEU A 20 22.17 3.06 5.37
CA LEU A 20 20.93 2.48 5.89
C LEU A 20 20.27 3.41 6.90
N GLU A 21 18.96 3.55 6.82
CA GLU A 21 18.16 4.46 7.65
C GLU A 21 17.68 3.76 8.94
N HIS A 22 18.61 3.22 9.72
CA HIS A 22 18.35 2.38 10.90
C HIS A 22 17.64 3.09 12.05
N GLU A 23 17.67 4.43 12.08
CA GLU A 23 16.92 5.22 13.07
C GLU A 23 15.46 5.44 12.65
N LEU A 24 15.20 5.53 11.34
CA LEU A 24 13.88 5.84 10.77
C LEU A 24 13.07 4.59 10.42
N THR A 25 13.76 3.51 10.03
CA THR A 25 13.16 2.21 9.68
C THR A 25 13.93 1.06 10.36
N PRO A 26 13.99 1.07 11.72
CA PRO A 26 14.81 0.11 12.47
C PRO A 26 14.44 -1.35 12.25
N GLY A 27 13.16 -1.65 12.08
CA GLY A 27 12.69 -3.02 11.82
C GLY A 27 13.14 -3.55 10.47
N THR A 28 12.97 -2.75 9.42
CA THR A 28 13.34 -3.12 8.05
C THR A 28 14.86 -3.23 7.90
N VAL A 29 15.62 -2.26 8.42
CA VAL A 29 17.08 -2.32 8.46
C VAL A 29 17.54 -3.49 9.33
N GLY A 30 16.87 -3.75 10.45
CA GLY A 30 17.14 -4.89 11.32
C GLY A 30 17.02 -6.23 10.60
N ASN A 31 15.94 -6.44 9.86
CA ASN A 31 15.75 -7.62 9.02
C ASN A 31 16.88 -7.75 7.99
N PHE A 32 17.14 -6.69 7.23
CA PHE A 32 18.13 -6.69 6.16
C PHE A 32 19.54 -6.97 6.67
N VAL A 33 19.97 -6.25 7.70
CA VAL A 33 21.31 -6.41 8.30
C VAL A 33 21.47 -7.79 8.95
N ALA A 34 20.48 -8.24 9.71
CA ALA A 34 20.55 -9.54 10.37
C ALA A 34 20.56 -10.72 9.40
N LEU A 35 19.90 -10.61 8.26
CA LEU A 35 20.02 -11.57 7.14
C LEU A 35 21.41 -11.48 6.48
N ALA A 36 21.92 -10.28 6.21
CA ALA A 36 23.23 -10.07 5.61
C ALA A 36 24.36 -10.71 6.46
N GLU A 37 24.25 -10.60 7.77
CA GLU A 37 25.23 -11.17 8.72
C GLU A 37 24.96 -12.65 9.07
N GLY A 38 23.85 -13.24 8.59
CA GLY A 38 23.45 -14.60 8.91
C GLY A 38 22.93 -14.78 10.34
N ASN A 39 22.57 -13.69 11.02
CA ASN A 39 22.15 -13.68 12.43
C ASN A 39 20.63 -13.88 12.61
N LEU A 40 19.86 -13.84 11.53
CA LEU A 40 18.39 -14.01 11.57
C LEU A 40 18.02 -15.40 11.05
N GLU A 41 17.24 -16.12 11.87
CA GLU A 41 16.69 -17.42 11.49
C GLU A 41 15.83 -17.32 10.23
N ASN A 42 16.07 -18.18 9.26
CA ASN A 42 15.34 -18.24 8.00
C ASN A 42 15.31 -19.70 7.49
N LYS A 43 14.43 -19.97 6.51
CA LYS A 43 14.25 -21.33 5.95
C LYS A 43 15.19 -21.68 4.80
N ILE A 44 16.10 -20.79 4.42
CA ILE A 44 16.90 -20.90 3.20
C ILE A 44 18.35 -21.25 3.52
N LYS A 45 18.96 -20.53 4.45
CA LYS A 45 20.37 -20.71 4.81
C LYS A 45 20.51 -21.06 6.30
N PRO A 46 21.48 -21.89 6.67
CA PRO A 46 21.77 -22.16 8.08
C PRO A 46 22.14 -20.89 8.85
N GLN A 47 21.89 -20.89 10.15
CA GLN A 47 22.33 -19.84 11.07
C GLN A 47 23.85 -19.61 10.94
N GLY A 48 24.26 -18.37 10.92
CA GLY A 48 25.66 -17.95 10.75
C GLY A 48 26.12 -17.86 9.29
N THR A 49 25.23 -18.12 8.32
CA THR A 49 25.55 -18.00 6.89
C THR A 49 24.96 -16.71 6.33
N PRO A 50 25.78 -15.79 5.75
CA PRO A 50 25.27 -14.61 5.07
C PRO A 50 24.22 -14.94 4.01
N TYR A 51 23.06 -14.28 4.13
CA TYR A 51 21.91 -14.66 3.31
C TYR A 51 22.05 -14.22 1.84
N TYR A 52 22.60 -13.02 1.64
CA TYR A 52 22.61 -12.39 0.31
C TYR A 52 23.78 -12.78 -0.57
N ASP A 53 24.84 -13.34 0.00
CA ASP A 53 26.05 -13.70 -0.75
C ASP A 53 25.77 -14.74 -1.83
N GLY A 54 26.21 -14.44 -3.05
CA GLY A 54 26.03 -15.26 -4.24
C GLY A 54 24.64 -15.16 -4.88
N LEU A 55 23.74 -14.29 -4.39
CA LEU A 55 22.44 -14.09 -5.03
C LEU A 55 22.55 -13.22 -6.29
N THR A 56 21.59 -13.37 -7.18
CA THR A 56 21.53 -12.61 -8.44
C THR A 56 20.57 -11.44 -8.36
N PHE A 57 20.84 -10.43 -9.18
CA PHE A 57 19.84 -9.41 -9.55
C PHE A 57 18.91 -10.03 -10.59
N HIS A 58 17.87 -10.69 -10.13
CA HIS A 58 16.97 -11.50 -10.96
C HIS A 58 16.02 -10.68 -11.84
N ARG A 59 15.85 -9.40 -11.55
CA ARG A 59 15.02 -8.49 -12.34
C ARG A 59 15.70 -7.12 -12.43
N VAL A 60 15.97 -6.69 -13.65
CA VAL A 60 16.55 -5.38 -13.95
C VAL A 60 15.69 -4.72 -15.01
N ILE A 61 15.21 -3.52 -14.75
CA ILE A 61 14.46 -2.72 -15.72
C ILE A 61 15.21 -1.41 -15.91
N PRO A 62 15.76 -1.16 -17.11
CA PRO A 62 16.41 0.10 -17.42
C PRO A 62 15.53 1.30 -17.12
N ASP A 63 16.11 2.40 -16.68
CA ASP A 63 15.43 3.64 -16.30
C ASP A 63 14.37 3.46 -15.19
N PHE A 64 14.46 2.37 -14.43
CA PHE A 64 13.59 2.12 -13.29
C PHE A 64 14.36 1.60 -12.07
N MET A 65 14.76 0.32 -12.04
CA MET A 65 15.43 -0.26 -10.86
C MET A 65 16.15 -1.57 -11.15
N ILE A 66 17.04 -1.97 -10.24
CA ILE A 66 17.57 -3.31 -10.11
C ILE A 66 16.96 -3.99 -8.89
N GLN A 67 16.55 -5.25 -8.98
CA GLN A 67 15.92 -6.02 -7.90
C GLN A 67 16.71 -7.29 -7.61
N GLY A 68 17.05 -7.51 -6.33
CA GLY A 68 17.79 -8.64 -5.81
C GLY A 68 17.18 -9.23 -4.54
N GLY A 69 17.95 -10.08 -3.84
CA GLY A 69 17.56 -10.65 -2.55
C GLY A 69 16.59 -11.84 -2.62
N CYS A 70 16.29 -12.34 -3.82
CA CYS A 70 15.50 -13.56 -4.00
C CYS A 70 16.44 -14.80 -3.91
N PRO A 71 16.26 -15.70 -2.93
CA PRO A 71 17.17 -16.86 -2.79
C PRO A 71 17.08 -17.86 -3.92
N GLN A 72 15.99 -17.86 -4.68
CA GLN A 72 15.78 -18.74 -5.84
C GLN A 72 16.13 -18.06 -7.17
N GLY A 73 16.44 -16.76 -7.17
CA GLY A 73 16.72 -16.02 -8.40
C GLY A 73 15.53 -15.88 -9.36
N THR A 74 14.30 -16.11 -8.90
CA THR A 74 13.08 -16.14 -9.73
C THR A 74 12.09 -15.02 -9.41
N GLY A 75 12.32 -14.30 -8.31
CA GLY A 75 11.39 -13.29 -7.78
C GLY A 75 10.31 -13.85 -6.86
N THR A 76 10.14 -15.17 -6.77
CA THR A 76 9.13 -15.81 -5.92
C THR A 76 9.67 -16.30 -4.58
N GLY A 77 11.01 -16.38 -4.43
CA GLY A 77 11.67 -16.83 -3.22
C GLY A 77 11.59 -15.82 -2.08
N ALA A 78 11.51 -16.32 -0.84
CA ALA A 78 11.43 -15.54 0.39
C ALA A 78 12.20 -16.23 1.52
N PRO A 79 12.52 -15.53 2.64
CA PRO A 79 13.29 -16.10 3.74
C PRO A 79 12.50 -17.12 4.58
N GLY A 80 11.22 -17.33 4.27
CA GLY A 80 10.33 -18.24 4.99
C GLY A 80 9.37 -17.56 5.95
N TYR A 81 9.38 -16.23 5.99
CA TYR A 81 8.46 -15.36 6.73
C TYR A 81 8.16 -14.09 5.92
N LYS A 82 7.20 -13.32 6.41
CA LYS A 82 6.84 -11.99 5.91
C LYS A 82 6.71 -11.04 7.09
N PHE A 83 6.97 -9.75 6.85
CA PHE A 83 6.79 -8.70 7.87
C PHE A 83 6.13 -7.45 7.28
N ASP A 84 5.64 -6.59 8.18
CA ASP A 84 4.86 -5.40 7.83
C ASP A 84 5.70 -4.33 7.15
N ASP A 85 5.03 -3.39 6.49
CA ASP A 85 5.64 -2.17 5.99
C ASP A 85 6.03 -1.24 7.15
N GLU A 86 7.10 -0.46 6.95
CA GLU A 86 7.62 0.50 7.91
C GLU A 86 7.86 1.84 7.20
N PHE A 87 6.77 2.54 6.89
CA PHE A 87 6.84 3.81 6.18
C PHE A 87 7.24 4.95 7.11
N HIS A 88 8.18 5.79 6.65
CA HIS A 88 8.52 7.03 7.33
C HIS A 88 8.22 8.23 6.41
N PRO A 89 7.61 9.32 6.95
CA PRO A 89 7.16 10.45 6.11
C PRO A 89 8.25 11.14 5.30
N THR A 90 9.48 11.16 5.79
CA THR A 90 10.63 11.81 5.14
C THR A 90 11.37 10.93 4.15
N LEU A 91 11.14 9.60 4.18
CA LEU A 91 11.80 8.66 3.27
C LEU A 91 10.96 8.50 2.00
N LYS A 92 11.49 8.93 0.89
CA LYS A 92 10.81 8.99 -0.40
C LYS A 92 11.66 8.44 -1.53
N HIS A 93 10.99 8.03 -2.61
CA HIS A 93 11.64 7.64 -3.87
C HIS A 93 11.87 8.89 -4.75
N ASP A 94 12.55 9.91 -4.21
CA ASP A 94 12.68 11.24 -4.80
C ASP A 94 13.95 11.43 -5.65
N LYS A 95 14.83 10.44 -5.66
CA LYS A 95 16.13 10.48 -6.38
C LYS A 95 16.54 9.09 -6.85
N PRO A 96 17.57 8.98 -7.73
CA PRO A 96 18.25 7.73 -8.01
C PRO A 96 18.88 7.14 -6.74
N GLY A 97 19.12 5.83 -6.74
CA GLY A 97 19.85 5.16 -5.66
C GLY A 97 19.03 4.92 -4.39
N ILE A 98 17.73 5.00 -4.43
CA ILE A 98 16.89 4.65 -3.28
C ILE A 98 16.85 3.13 -3.13
N LEU A 99 17.21 2.64 -1.92
CA LEU A 99 17.07 1.25 -1.51
C LEU A 99 15.73 1.05 -0.80
N ALA A 100 14.89 0.15 -1.33
CA ALA A 100 13.58 -0.13 -0.77
C ALA A 100 13.23 -1.62 -0.84
N MET A 101 12.24 -2.03 -0.03
CA MET A 101 11.75 -3.42 -0.01
C MET A 101 10.86 -3.72 -1.21
N ALA A 102 11.16 -4.82 -1.90
CA ALA A 102 10.23 -5.41 -2.84
C ALA A 102 9.19 -6.24 -2.09
N ASN A 103 7.91 -6.08 -2.45
CA ASN A 103 6.80 -6.81 -1.85
C ASN A 103 5.71 -7.12 -2.89
N SER A 104 4.74 -7.97 -2.50
CA SER A 104 3.56 -8.35 -3.31
C SER A 104 2.27 -7.71 -2.78
N GLY A 105 2.37 -6.56 -2.14
CA GLY A 105 1.30 -5.84 -1.46
C GLY A 105 1.62 -5.62 0.02
N PRO A 106 0.76 -4.91 0.76
CA PRO A 106 1.00 -4.54 2.15
C PRO A 106 1.34 -5.73 3.05
N GLY A 107 2.32 -5.54 3.94
CA GLY A 107 2.72 -6.53 4.93
C GLY A 107 3.35 -7.80 4.36
N THR A 108 3.93 -7.74 3.14
CA THR A 108 4.53 -8.92 2.50
C THR A 108 6.04 -8.78 2.26
N ASN A 109 6.71 -7.91 3.01
CA ASN A 109 8.15 -7.78 2.94
C ASN A 109 8.86 -9.06 3.39
N GLY A 110 10.03 -9.31 2.83
CA GLY A 110 10.84 -10.50 3.17
C GLY A 110 12.33 -10.20 3.05
N SER A 111 13.01 -10.81 2.08
CA SER A 111 14.42 -10.56 1.80
C SER A 111 14.66 -9.75 0.52
N GLN A 112 13.68 -9.63 -0.35
CA GLN A 112 13.87 -8.97 -1.64
C GLN A 112 13.87 -7.45 -1.49
N PHE A 113 14.81 -6.81 -2.20
CA PHE A 113 14.98 -5.37 -2.24
C PHE A 113 15.18 -4.88 -3.67
N TYR A 114 15.07 -3.57 -3.88
CA TYR A 114 15.48 -2.95 -5.14
C TYR A 114 16.24 -1.64 -4.88
N ILE A 115 17.06 -1.25 -5.87
CA ILE A 115 17.75 0.05 -5.89
C ILE A 115 17.31 0.77 -7.17
N THR A 116 16.91 2.04 -7.07
CA THR A 116 16.35 2.80 -8.19
C THR A 116 17.42 3.42 -9.09
N HIS A 117 17.15 3.49 -10.40
CA HIS A 117 17.94 4.26 -11.37
C HIS A 117 17.49 5.73 -11.44
N VAL A 118 16.20 5.99 -11.18
CA VAL A 118 15.55 7.29 -11.31
C VAL A 118 14.58 7.53 -10.15
N PRO A 119 14.09 8.77 -9.93
CA PRO A 119 12.99 8.99 -8.98
C PRO A 119 11.75 8.18 -9.36
N THR A 120 11.12 7.53 -8.36
CA THR A 120 9.96 6.64 -8.57
C THR A 120 8.86 6.95 -7.54
N SER A 121 8.43 8.20 -7.45
CA SER A 121 7.52 8.71 -6.41
C SER A 121 6.17 8.00 -6.34
N TRP A 122 5.75 7.29 -7.39
CA TRP A 122 4.52 6.47 -7.39
C TRP A 122 4.62 5.22 -6.50
N LEU A 123 5.83 4.90 -5.99
CA LEU A 123 6.09 3.80 -5.04
C LEU A 123 6.03 4.25 -3.58
N ASP A 124 5.94 5.56 -3.33
CA ASP A 124 5.82 6.11 -1.97
C ASP A 124 4.57 5.58 -1.25
N GLY A 125 4.75 5.15 0.00
CA GLY A 125 3.69 4.54 0.81
C GLY A 125 3.26 3.13 0.37
N LYS A 126 4.01 2.50 -0.55
CA LYS A 126 3.76 1.12 -1.02
C LYS A 126 4.96 0.21 -0.76
N HIS A 127 6.15 0.77 -0.79
CA HIS A 127 7.41 0.07 -0.57
C HIS A 127 8.22 0.83 0.48
N THR A 128 8.69 0.12 1.50
CA THR A 128 9.48 0.71 2.59
C THR A 128 10.86 1.12 2.06
N VAL A 129 11.12 2.42 2.03
CA VAL A 129 12.46 2.96 1.80
C VAL A 129 13.27 2.78 3.08
N PHE A 130 14.46 2.20 2.99
CA PHE A 130 15.31 1.95 4.16
C PHE A 130 16.80 2.27 3.95
N GLY A 131 17.14 2.89 2.82
CA GLY A 131 18.49 3.34 2.54
C GLY A 131 18.60 4.10 1.23
N HIS A 132 19.80 4.63 1.00
CA HIS A 132 20.15 5.30 -0.27
C HIS A 132 21.63 5.12 -0.60
N VAL A 133 21.93 5.07 -1.89
CA VAL A 133 23.30 4.98 -2.41
C VAL A 133 24.07 6.25 -2.06
N VAL A 134 25.26 6.08 -1.51
CA VAL A 134 26.20 7.17 -1.20
C VAL A 134 27.46 7.10 -2.08
N ASP A 135 27.71 5.95 -2.70
CA ASP A 135 28.82 5.73 -3.64
C ASP A 135 28.49 4.56 -4.57
N GLY A 136 28.85 4.65 -5.85
CA GLY A 136 28.66 3.59 -6.85
C GLY A 136 27.31 3.59 -7.55
N GLN A 137 26.63 4.74 -7.74
CA GLN A 137 25.42 4.81 -8.55
C GLN A 137 25.65 4.36 -10.00
N ASP A 138 26.81 4.67 -10.56
CA ASP A 138 27.24 4.21 -11.88
C ASP A 138 27.35 2.68 -11.98
N VAL A 139 27.72 2.02 -10.88
CA VAL A 139 27.71 0.55 -10.80
C VAL A 139 26.26 0.04 -10.77
N VAL A 140 25.34 0.67 -10.00
CA VAL A 140 23.91 0.34 -10.02
C VAL A 140 23.35 0.41 -11.43
N ASP A 141 23.70 1.47 -12.16
CA ASP A 141 23.21 1.70 -13.53
C ASP A 141 23.83 0.73 -14.55
N ALA A 142 25.01 0.15 -14.23
CA ALA A 142 25.69 -0.83 -15.07
C ALA A 142 25.27 -2.31 -14.80
N ILE A 143 24.56 -2.57 -13.70
CA ILE A 143 24.09 -3.92 -13.37
C ILE A 143 23.04 -4.36 -14.38
N THR A 144 23.19 -5.60 -14.85
CA THR A 144 22.26 -6.26 -15.77
C THR A 144 21.63 -7.50 -15.11
N GLN A 145 20.55 -7.99 -15.71
CA GLN A 145 19.86 -9.17 -15.20
C GLN A 145 20.80 -10.38 -15.13
N ALA A 146 20.73 -11.10 -14.01
CA ALA A 146 21.58 -12.23 -13.64
C ALA A 146 23.01 -11.87 -13.19
N ASP A 147 23.39 -10.59 -13.14
CA ASP A 147 24.63 -10.20 -12.43
C ASP A 147 24.56 -10.64 -10.97
N ILE A 148 25.73 -10.97 -10.40
CA ILE A 148 25.83 -11.57 -9.08
C ILE A 148 26.18 -10.51 -8.04
N LEU A 149 25.53 -10.58 -6.90
CA LEU A 149 25.94 -9.98 -5.64
C LEU A 149 26.91 -10.97 -4.96
N ASP A 150 28.21 -10.75 -5.16
CA ASP A 150 29.24 -11.67 -4.64
C ASP A 150 29.21 -11.70 -3.11
N THR A 151 29.24 -10.52 -2.46
CA THR A 151 29.12 -10.39 -1.00
C THR A 151 28.37 -9.12 -0.61
N LEU A 152 27.68 -9.16 0.53
CA LEU A 152 27.07 -8.01 1.17
C LEU A 152 27.69 -7.78 2.55
N GLU A 153 28.50 -6.74 2.67
CA GLU A 153 29.19 -6.38 3.91
C GLU A 153 28.46 -5.26 4.66
N ILE A 154 28.33 -5.39 5.98
CA ILE A 154 27.76 -4.36 6.85
C ILE A 154 28.88 -3.58 7.54
N LEU A 155 28.92 -2.28 7.29
CA LEU A 155 29.90 -1.36 7.87
C LEU A 155 29.22 -0.51 8.94
N ARG A 156 29.80 -0.46 10.15
CA ARG A 156 29.29 0.33 11.28
C ARG A 156 30.32 1.40 11.65
N ILE A 157 29.92 2.66 11.51
CA ILE A 157 30.79 3.83 11.76
C ILE A 157 30.20 4.64 12.93
N GLY A 158 31.01 4.85 13.97
CA GLY A 158 30.57 5.47 15.22
C GLY A 158 30.08 4.46 16.26
N GLU A 159 30.09 4.87 17.52
CA GLU A 159 29.78 3.96 18.65
C GLU A 159 28.31 3.51 18.65
N ASP A 160 27.37 4.39 18.31
CA ASP A 160 25.95 4.05 18.26
C ASP A 160 25.67 2.97 17.23
N ALA A 161 26.27 3.11 16.04
CA ALA A 161 26.14 2.12 14.96
C ALA A 161 26.77 0.76 15.32
N LYS A 162 27.91 0.77 16.05
CA LYS A 162 28.56 -0.47 16.51
C LYS A 162 27.73 -1.20 17.57
N ASN A 163 27.07 -0.45 18.44
CA ASN A 163 26.25 -1.00 19.53
C ASN A 163 24.83 -1.35 19.08
N TRP A 164 24.41 -0.94 17.90
CA TRP A 164 23.07 -1.22 17.39
C TRP A 164 22.90 -2.69 17.02
N ASN A 165 21.84 -3.31 17.57
CA ASN A 165 21.55 -4.73 17.39
C ASN A 165 20.42 -4.93 16.38
N ALA A 166 20.76 -5.46 15.20
CA ALA A 166 19.84 -5.69 14.10
C ALA A 166 18.72 -6.68 14.45
N VAL A 167 19.06 -7.80 15.10
CA VAL A 167 18.08 -8.84 15.47
C VAL A 167 17.09 -8.31 16.49
N GLU A 168 17.55 -7.55 17.48
CA GLU A 168 16.70 -6.94 18.51
C GLU A 168 15.76 -5.88 17.89
N ALA A 169 16.28 -5.04 17.00
CA ALA A 169 15.49 -4.04 16.30
C ALA A 169 14.36 -4.69 15.49
N PHE A 170 14.65 -5.75 14.74
CA PHE A 170 13.64 -6.48 14.00
C PHE A 170 12.60 -7.16 14.90
N ARG A 171 13.03 -7.84 15.96
CA ARG A 171 12.13 -8.50 16.92
C ARG A 171 11.23 -7.50 17.64
N THR A 172 11.77 -6.34 18.01
CA THR A 172 11.01 -5.25 18.63
C THR A 172 9.93 -4.72 17.66
N PHE A 173 10.30 -4.55 16.40
CA PHE A 173 9.36 -4.14 15.36
C PHE A 173 8.25 -5.16 15.20
N GLU A 174 8.57 -6.45 15.03
CA GLU A 174 7.58 -7.54 14.92
C GLU A 174 6.69 -7.63 16.17
N GLY A 175 7.28 -7.57 17.37
CA GLY A 175 6.53 -7.64 18.63
C GLY A 175 5.59 -6.45 18.88
N SER A 176 5.82 -5.32 18.22
CA SER A 176 4.96 -4.13 18.32
C SER A 176 3.83 -4.08 17.30
N ARG A 177 3.65 -5.10 16.46
CA ARG A 177 2.64 -5.15 15.39
C ARG A 177 1.24 -4.80 15.89
N ALA A 178 0.75 -5.48 16.89
CA ALA A 178 -0.59 -5.22 17.44
C ALA A 178 -0.78 -3.77 17.93
N LYS A 179 0.28 -3.17 18.47
CA LYS A 179 0.27 -1.77 18.91
C LYS A 179 0.24 -0.81 17.71
N ARG A 180 0.98 -1.12 16.63
CA ARG A 180 0.95 -0.33 15.39
C ARG A 180 -0.42 -0.40 14.72
N ASP A 181 -0.99 -1.59 14.58
CA ASP A 181 -2.32 -1.80 14.00
C ASP A 181 -3.41 -1.04 14.78
N ALA A 182 -3.31 -1.05 16.12
CA ALA A 182 -4.23 -0.28 16.97
C ALA A 182 -4.06 1.24 16.81
N ALA A 183 -2.83 1.72 16.69
CA ALA A 183 -2.55 3.13 16.48
C ALA A 183 -3.02 3.62 15.10
N GLU A 184 -2.79 2.83 14.05
CA GLU A 184 -3.27 3.14 12.69
C GLU A 184 -4.79 3.18 12.64
N LYS A 185 -5.46 2.21 13.27
CA LYS A 185 -6.92 2.20 13.39
C LYS A 185 -7.47 3.41 14.13
N ALA A 186 -6.82 3.82 15.22
CA ALA A 186 -7.21 5.00 16.00
C ALA A 186 -7.02 6.29 15.19
N ASP A 187 -5.91 6.43 14.44
CA ASP A 187 -5.66 7.58 13.57
C ASP A 187 -6.68 7.66 12.43
N ALA A 188 -6.99 6.52 11.80
CA ALA A 188 -8.03 6.43 10.78
C ALA A 188 -9.40 6.86 11.32
N GLU A 189 -9.78 6.41 12.53
CA GLU A 189 -11.04 6.81 13.16
C GLU A 189 -11.05 8.30 13.51
N ALA A 190 -9.95 8.86 14.01
CA ALA A 190 -9.84 10.29 14.30
C ALA A 190 -9.96 11.15 13.03
N LYS A 191 -9.40 10.72 11.92
CA LYS A 191 -9.58 11.38 10.62
C LYS A 191 -11.02 11.31 10.15
N MET A 192 -11.66 10.16 10.28
CA MET A 192 -13.07 9.98 9.96
C MET A 192 -13.97 10.93 10.78
N GLU A 193 -13.74 11.03 12.09
CA GLU A 193 -14.49 11.95 12.96
C GLU A 193 -14.33 13.41 12.51
N LYS A 194 -13.12 13.81 12.12
CA LYS A 194 -12.85 15.17 11.63
C LYS A 194 -13.57 15.46 10.30
N LEU A 195 -13.55 14.49 9.37
CA LEU A 195 -14.20 14.64 8.05
C LEU A 195 -15.72 14.63 8.13
N ALA A 196 -16.28 13.89 9.07
CA ALA A 196 -17.70 13.68 9.24
C ALA A 196 -18.24 14.35 10.51
N ALA A 197 -17.65 15.45 10.93
CA ALA A 197 -18.13 16.20 12.09
C ALA A 197 -19.60 16.61 11.90
N GLY A 198 -20.46 16.19 12.83
CA GLY A 198 -21.91 16.44 12.77
C GLY A 198 -22.71 15.50 11.84
N PHE A 199 -22.10 14.43 11.34
CA PHE A 199 -22.82 13.39 10.62
C PHE A 199 -23.37 12.34 11.58
N ASP A 200 -24.50 11.73 11.21
CA ASP A 200 -24.98 10.53 11.84
C ASP A 200 -24.06 9.34 11.53
N LYS A 201 -23.99 8.35 12.43
CA LYS A 201 -23.16 7.16 12.29
C LYS A 201 -24.01 5.90 12.44
N THR A 202 -23.78 4.93 11.56
CA THR A 202 -24.40 3.58 11.69
C THR A 202 -23.50 2.65 12.51
N ASP A 203 -24.02 1.49 12.89
CA ASP A 203 -23.27 0.47 13.64
C ASP A 203 -22.05 -0.07 12.86
N SER A 204 -22.12 -0.10 11.53
CA SER A 204 -21.00 -0.49 10.67
C SER A 204 -19.89 0.54 10.58
N GLY A 205 -20.15 1.77 11.04
CA GLY A 205 -19.22 2.89 10.97
C GLY A 205 -19.40 3.82 9.76
N LEU A 206 -20.39 3.55 8.90
CA LEU A 206 -20.77 4.49 7.84
C LEU A 206 -21.23 5.79 8.48
N ARG A 207 -20.76 6.94 7.95
CA ARG A 207 -21.24 8.24 8.38
C ARG A 207 -22.03 8.90 7.27
N TYR A 208 -23.16 9.53 7.63
CA TYR A 208 -24.05 10.13 6.65
C TYR A 208 -24.68 11.41 7.15
N GLN A 209 -24.99 12.30 6.22
CA GLN A 209 -25.70 13.54 6.48
C GLN A 209 -26.68 13.81 5.34
N TYR A 210 -27.93 14.06 5.68
CA TYR A 210 -28.91 14.50 4.70
C TYR A 210 -28.67 15.97 4.33
N ILE A 211 -28.53 16.23 3.03
CA ILE A 211 -28.46 17.59 2.48
C ILE A 211 -29.86 18.08 2.11
N GLN A 212 -30.69 17.17 1.62
CA GLN A 212 -32.08 17.42 1.26
C GLN A 212 -32.91 16.16 1.53
N ARG A 213 -34.11 16.37 2.04
CA ARG A 213 -35.08 15.28 2.21
C ARG A 213 -36.07 15.26 1.06
N GLY A 214 -36.27 14.10 0.49
CA GLY A 214 -37.31 13.78 -0.46
C GLY A 214 -38.58 13.24 0.21
N SER A 215 -39.65 13.20 -0.55
CA SER A 215 -40.96 12.65 -0.09
C SER A 215 -41.35 11.35 -0.80
N GLY A 216 -40.47 10.81 -1.63
CA GLY A 216 -40.76 9.60 -2.39
C GLY A 216 -40.64 8.31 -1.57
N LYS A 217 -40.72 7.17 -2.25
CA LYS A 217 -40.64 5.84 -1.61
C LYS A 217 -39.25 5.60 -1.04
N GLN A 218 -39.19 4.83 0.06
CA GLN A 218 -37.96 4.33 0.65
C GLN A 218 -37.27 3.38 -0.33
N ALA A 219 -35.93 3.44 -0.39
CA ALA A 219 -35.14 2.46 -1.09
C ALA A 219 -35.20 1.10 -0.37
N GLU A 220 -35.42 0.03 -1.13
CA GLU A 220 -35.62 -1.31 -0.60
C GLU A 220 -34.60 -2.28 -1.21
N SER A 221 -34.07 -3.19 -0.40
CA SER A 221 -33.19 -4.26 -0.87
C SER A 221 -33.87 -5.10 -1.95
N GLY A 222 -33.10 -5.51 -2.97
CA GLY A 222 -33.58 -6.28 -4.14
C GLY A 222 -34.27 -5.44 -5.21
N LYS A 223 -34.53 -4.15 -4.99
CA LYS A 223 -35.10 -3.25 -5.99
C LYS A 223 -33.98 -2.53 -6.78
N THR A 224 -34.28 -2.18 -8.02
CA THR A 224 -33.39 -1.33 -8.82
C THR A 224 -33.52 0.11 -8.38
N VAL A 225 -32.39 0.73 -8.08
CA VAL A 225 -32.28 2.14 -7.74
C VAL A 225 -31.49 2.86 -8.84
N SER A 226 -31.85 4.13 -9.09
CA SER A 226 -31.17 5.02 -10.05
C SER A 226 -30.61 6.22 -9.30
N VAL A 227 -29.29 6.37 -9.31
CA VAL A 227 -28.56 7.27 -8.41
C VAL A 227 -27.58 8.15 -9.19
N HIS A 228 -27.67 9.47 -9.03
CA HIS A 228 -26.59 10.37 -9.38
C HIS A 228 -25.62 10.50 -8.21
N TYR A 229 -24.32 10.53 -8.50
CA TYR A 229 -23.29 10.60 -7.49
C TYR A 229 -22.04 11.35 -7.98
N GLU A 230 -21.25 11.74 -7.00
CA GLU A 230 -19.87 12.18 -7.16
C GLU A 230 -19.06 11.57 -6.01
N GLY A 231 -17.94 10.93 -6.34
CA GLY A 231 -17.01 10.35 -5.38
C GLY A 231 -15.72 11.15 -5.34
N SER A 232 -15.29 11.56 -4.14
CA SER A 232 -14.04 12.27 -3.94
C SER A 232 -13.21 11.65 -2.82
N LEU A 233 -11.89 11.84 -2.91
CA LEU A 233 -10.94 11.51 -1.84
C LEU A 233 -10.97 12.59 -0.74
N GLU A 234 -10.33 12.32 0.40
CA GLU A 234 -10.20 13.29 1.52
C GLU A 234 -9.62 14.65 1.10
N ASN A 235 -8.71 14.66 0.15
CA ASN A 235 -8.10 15.87 -0.40
C ASN A 235 -9.00 16.63 -1.38
N GLY A 236 -10.26 16.20 -1.55
CA GLY A 236 -11.23 16.79 -2.46
C GLY A 236 -11.08 16.38 -3.92
N LYS A 237 -10.10 15.55 -4.28
CA LYS A 237 -9.95 15.07 -5.65
C LYS A 237 -11.10 14.14 -6.01
N VAL A 238 -11.91 14.54 -6.99
CA VAL A 238 -12.96 13.70 -7.57
C VAL A 238 -12.32 12.58 -8.37
N PHE A 239 -12.70 11.33 -8.07
CA PHE A 239 -12.22 10.15 -8.79
C PHE A 239 -13.27 9.57 -9.73
N ASP A 240 -14.57 9.77 -9.44
CA ASP A 240 -15.66 9.38 -10.32
C ASP A 240 -16.91 10.23 -10.07
N SER A 241 -17.69 10.48 -11.13
CA SER A 241 -18.94 11.24 -11.05
C SER A 241 -19.87 10.86 -12.19
N SER A 242 -21.17 10.75 -11.90
CA SER A 242 -22.23 10.54 -12.89
C SER A 242 -22.68 11.83 -13.58
N TYR A 243 -22.37 12.97 -13.00
CA TYR A 243 -22.86 14.27 -13.51
C TYR A 243 -22.30 14.65 -14.89
N PRO A 244 -21.00 14.50 -15.19
CA PRO A 244 -20.48 14.76 -16.54
C PRO A 244 -21.11 13.86 -17.60
N ARG A 245 -21.45 12.64 -17.21
CA ARG A 245 -22.11 11.65 -18.09
C ARG A 245 -23.60 11.95 -18.28
N LYS A 246 -24.19 12.84 -17.50
CA LYS A 246 -25.62 13.17 -17.47
C LYS A 246 -26.54 11.93 -17.39
N LYS A 247 -26.03 10.85 -16.82
CA LYS A 247 -26.71 9.57 -16.69
C LYS A 247 -26.46 9.00 -15.29
N PRO A 248 -27.52 8.71 -14.52
CA PRO A 248 -27.39 8.05 -13.24
C PRO A 248 -26.84 6.62 -13.40
N ILE A 249 -26.27 6.07 -12.35
CA ILE A 249 -25.99 4.65 -12.25
C ILE A 249 -27.26 3.90 -11.79
N GLU A 250 -27.50 2.74 -12.36
CA GLU A 250 -28.59 1.86 -11.96
C GLU A 250 -28.03 0.53 -11.47
N PHE A 251 -28.52 0.08 -10.32
CA PHE A 251 -28.11 -1.20 -9.75
C PHE A 251 -29.18 -1.74 -8.81
N ARG A 252 -29.12 -3.05 -8.49
CA ARG A 252 -30.00 -3.68 -7.50
C ARG A 252 -29.41 -3.50 -6.12
N LEU A 253 -30.14 -2.80 -5.25
CA LEU A 253 -29.74 -2.49 -3.89
C LEU A 253 -29.60 -3.77 -3.04
N GLY A 254 -28.54 -3.86 -2.22
CA GLY A 254 -28.30 -4.95 -1.31
C GLY A 254 -27.93 -6.29 -1.97
N GLN A 255 -27.42 -6.25 -3.22
CA GLN A 255 -27.00 -7.44 -3.97
C GLN A 255 -25.48 -7.47 -4.24
N GLY A 256 -24.70 -6.64 -3.57
CA GLY A 256 -23.25 -6.60 -3.71
C GLY A 256 -22.77 -6.13 -5.10
N GLN A 257 -23.61 -5.40 -5.85
CA GLN A 257 -23.24 -4.82 -7.14
C GLN A 257 -22.42 -3.53 -7.00
N VAL A 258 -22.40 -2.97 -5.80
CA VAL A 258 -21.67 -1.78 -5.39
C VAL A 258 -20.95 -2.06 -4.07
N ILE A 259 -20.11 -1.14 -3.61
CA ILE A 259 -19.44 -1.25 -2.30
C ILE A 259 -20.48 -1.29 -1.17
N GLU A 260 -20.16 -2.01 -0.08
CA GLU A 260 -21.07 -2.21 1.05
C GLU A 260 -21.61 -0.90 1.63
N GLY A 261 -20.78 0.12 1.74
CA GLY A 261 -21.17 1.44 2.20
C GLY A 261 -22.21 2.13 1.32
N TRP A 262 -22.30 1.77 0.02
CA TRP A 262 -23.36 2.24 -0.87
C TRP A 262 -24.65 1.42 -0.65
N ASP A 263 -24.56 0.10 -0.59
CA ASP A 263 -25.71 -0.74 -0.34
C ASP A 263 -26.39 -0.34 1.00
N GLU A 264 -25.61 -0.10 2.04
CA GLU A 264 -26.10 0.37 3.33
C GLU A 264 -26.64 1.79 3.28
N GLY A 265 -25.82 2.74 2.79
CA GLY A 265 -26.16 4.15 2.83
C GLY A 265 -27.38 4.52 1.96
N ILE A 266 -27.50 3.92 0.77
CA ILE A 266 -28.64 4.17 -0.11
C ILE A 266 -29.93 3.53 0.44
N ALA A 267 -29.84 2.43 1.19
CA ALA A 267 -30.99 1.86 1.88
C ALA A 267 -31.61 2.82 2.92
N LEU A 268 -30.85 3.80 3.43
CA LEU A 268 -31.35 4.84 4.33
C LEU A 268 -32.17 5.92 3.61
N LEU A 269 -32.10 5.99 2.28
CA LEU A 269 -32.65 7.10 1.49
C LEU A 269 -34.04 6.82 0.94
N LYS A 270 -34.77 7.92 0.68
CA LYS A 270 -36.01 7.97 -0.09
C LYS A 270 -35.77 8.62 -1.43
N VAL A 271 -36.64 8.34 -2.40
CA VAL A 271 -36.63 9.05 -3.69
C VAL A 271 -36.75 10.58 -3.46
N GLY A 272 -35.80 11.32 -4.05
CA GLY A 272 -35.65 12.75 -3.88
C GLY A 272 -34.71 13.18 -2.74
N ASP A 273 -34.23 12.25 -1.91
CA ASP A 273 -33.21 12.54 -0.91
C ASP A 273 -31.87 12.87 -1.60
N LYS A 274 -31.14 13.79 -0.98
CA LYS A 274 -29.70 14.01 -1.24
C LYS A 274 -28.96 13.85 0.08
N ALA A 275 -27.90 13.06 0.07
CA ALA A 275 -27.11 12.80 1.26
C ALA A 275 -25.61 12.79 0.93
N ARG A 276 -24.79 13.04 1.93
CA ARG A 276 -23.34 12.86 1.90
C ARG A 276 -23.01 11.63 2.74
N PHE A 277 -22.13 10.78 2.22
CA PHE A 277 -21.58 9.64 2.94
C PHE A 277 -20.07 9.83 3.13
N VAL A 278 -19.57 9.42 4.29
CA VAL A 278 -18.15 9.18 4.53
C VAL A 278 -18.02 7.69 4.84
N ILE A 279 -17.41 6.97 3.91
CA ILE A 279 -17.41 5.51 3.87
C ILE A 279 -16.04 5.01 4.34
N PRO A 280 -15.94 4.30 5.47
CA PRO A 280 -14.69 3.73 5.92
C PRO A 280 -14.19 2.66 4.94
N SER A 281 -12.88 2.44 4.89
CA SER A 281 -12.25 1.55 3.90
C SER A 281 -12.83 0.15 3.86
N HIS A 282 -13.22 -0.43 5.02
CA HIS A 282 -13.80 -1.78 5.10
C HIS A 282 -15.20 -1.89 4.47
N LEU A 283 -15.95 -0.78 4.36
CA LEU A 283 -17.21 -0.70 3.62
C LEU A 283 -17.03 -0.22 2.18
N GLY A 284 -15.78 0.02 1.76
CA GLY A 284 -15.40 0.47 0.43
C GLY A 284 -14.53 -0.56 -0.29
N TYR A 285 -13.31 -0.15 -0.63
CA TYR A 285 -12.36 -0.97 -1.41
C TYR A 285 -11.29 -1.65 -0.54
N GLY A 286 -11.44 -1.63 0.78
CA GLY A 286 -10.49 -2.21 1.73
C GLY A 286 -9.13 -1.52 1.77
N SER A 287 -8.17 -2.14 2.46
CA SER A 287 -6.80 -1.65 2.58
C SER A 287 -6.00 -1.68 1.28
N GLN A 288 -6.44 -2.41 0.27
CA GLN A 288 -5.78 -2.50 -1.04
C GLN A 288 -6.15 -1.34 -1.98
N GLY A 289 -7.23 -0.61 -1.70
CA GLY A 289 -7.75 0.41 -2.58
C GLY A 289 -8.31 -0.15 -3.90
N ALA A 290 -8.56 0.72 -4.89
CA ALA A 290 -9.01 0.34 -6.21
C ALA A 290 -8.07 0.88 -7.29
N GLY A 291 -7.32 -0.01 -7.94
CA GLY A 291 -6.67 0.18 -9.23
C GLY A 291 -5.86 1.47 -9.42
N GLY A 292 -4.97 1.84 -8.47
CA GLY A 292 -4.08 3.00 -8.63
C GLY A 292 -4.74 4.38 -8.50
N ALA A 293 -6.07 4.45 -8.54
CA ALA A 293 -6.82 5.71 -8.39
C ALA A 293 -7.18 6.02 -6.92
N MET A 294 -7.18 5.00 -6.06
CA MET A 294 -7.49 5.12 -4.64
C MET A 294 -6.36 4.50 -3.82
N PRO A 295 -5.60 5.31 -3.07
CA PRO A 295 -4.54 4.81 -2.19
C PRO A 295 -5.10 3.90 -1.09
N SER A 296 -4.36 2.85 -0.75
CA SER A 296 -4.67 1.88 0.30
C SER A 296 -4.80 2.46 1.71
N SER A 297 -4.25 3.65 1.94
CA SER A 297 -4.16 4.30 3.25
C SER A 297 -5.27 5.31 3.56
N HIS A 298 -6.30 5.44 2.70
CA HIS A 298 -7.33 6.45 2.91
C HIS A 298 -8.63 5.84 3.42
N PRO A 299 -9.06 6.19 4.65
CA PRO A 299 -10.21 5.59 5.31
C PRO A 299 -11.56 6.06 4.76
N SER A 300 -11.63 7.00 3.83
CA SER A 300 -12.92 7.59 3.49
C SER A 300 -13.09 7.93 2.01
N ILE A 301 -14.22 7.49 1.46
CA ILE A 301 -14.78 8.00 0.22
C ILE A 301 -15.89 8.98 0.61
N THR A 302 -15.72 10.26 0.26
CA THR A 302 -16.80 11.22 0.40
C THR A 302 -17.65 11.18 -0.86
N CYS A 303 -18.90 10.77 -0.75
CA CYS A 303 -19.89 10.94 -1.81
C CYS A 303 -20.75 12.16 -1.48
N PRO A 304 -20.48 13.33 -2.05
CA PRO A 304 -21.44 14.42 -1.99
C PRO A 304 -22.57 14.11 -2.96
N CYS A 305 -23.75 13.85 -2.41
CA CYS A 305 -25.03 13.74 -3.10
C CYS A 305 -25.24 12.51 -4.03
N PRO A 306 -25.57 11.32 -3.52
CA PRO A 306 -26.50 10.50 -4.26
C PRO A 306 -27.87 11.19 -4.25
N SER A 307 -28.38 11.57 -5.39
CA SER A 307 -29.80 11.89 -5.54
C SER A 307 -30.50 10.64 -6.07
N LEU A 308 -31.33 10.05 -5.24
CA LEU A 308 -32.15 8.92 -5.64
C LEU A 308 -33.27 9.43 -6.55
N ASN A 309 -33.21 9.15 -7.86
CA ASN A 309 -34.14 9.71 -8.84
C ASN A 309 -35.38 8.80 -9.06
N SER A 310 -35.24 7.47 -8.90
CA SER A 310 -36.37 6.55 -9.09
C SER A 310 -36.10 5.19 -8.47
N ILE A 311 -37.18 4.50 -8.09
CA ILE A 311 -37.19 3.07 -7.76
C ILE A 311 -38.08 2.41 -8.82
N GLY A 312 -37.50 1.60 -9.69
CA GLY A 312 -38.21 0.91 -10.75
C GLY A 312 -38.48 -0.56 -10.45
N PHE A 313 -39.66 -1.06 -10.85
CA PHE A 313 -39.93 -2.47 -10.98
C PHE A 313 -39.61 -2.89 -12.41
N PHE A 314 -38.50 -3.59 -12.65
CA PHE A 314 -38.29 -4.29 -13.91
C PHE A 314 -38.68 -5.75 -13.77
N ARG A 315 -39.70 -6.18 -14.52
CA ARG A 315 -39.93 -7.59 -14.80
C ARG A 315 -38.87 -8.05 -15.79
N GLY A 316 -38.10 -9.04 -15.35
CA GLY A 316 -37.36 -10.03 -16.09
C GLY A 316 -36.67 -9.59 -17.39
N TYR A 317 -35.37 -9.27 -17.29
CA TYR A 317 -34.38 -9.60 -18.31
C TYR A 317 -33.09 -9.97 -17.58
N GLU A 318 -32.60 -11.18 -17.87
CA GLU A 318 -31.23 -11.57 -17.49
C GLU A 318 -30.26 -10.64 -18.16
N LEU A 319 -29.53 -9.84 -17.40
CA LEU A 319 -28.33 -9.16 -17.83
C LEU A 319 -27.13 -9.87 -17.21
N SER A 320 -26.71 -10.95 -17.90
CA SER A 320 -25.33 -11.39 -17.85
C SER A 320 -24.49 -10.32 -18.57
N LYS A 321 -23.99 -9.35 -17.87
CA LYS A 321 -22.85 -8.52 -18.30
C LYS A 321 -22.05 -8.12 -17.07
N THR A 322 -21.03 -8.92 -16.83
CA THR A 322 -19.81 -8.55 -16.12
C THR A 322 -19.37 -7.16 -16.59
N PHE A 323 -19.25 -6.23 -15.63
CA PHE A 323 -18.50 -5.00 -15.87
C PHE A 323 -17.05 -5.40 -16.13
N PRO A 324 -16.44 -5.01 -17.23
CA PRO A 324 -15.04 -5.20 -17.45
C PRO A 324 -14.28 -4.14 -16.64
N PHE A 325 -13.89 -4.43 -15.42
CA PHE A 325 -12.63 -3.91 -14.95
C PHE A 325 -11.58 -4.68 -15.76
N SER A 326 -10.98 -4.02 -16.73
CA SER A 326 -9.88 -4.56 -17.49
C SER A 326 -8.78 -4.97 -16.52
N LYS A 327 -8.70 -6.27 -16.29
CA LYS A 327 -7.42 -6.89 -15.99
C LYS A 327 -6.66 -6.80 -17.30
N ASP A 328 -5.74 -5.87 -17.39
CA ASP A 328 -4.69 -5.98 -18.38
C ASP A 328 -3.60 -6.87 -17.81
N PRO A 329 -3.34 -8.01 -18.46
CA PRO A 329 -2.17 -8.80 -18.22
C PRO A 329 -1.12 -8.44 -19.26
N SER A 330 -0.02 -7.94 -18.87
CA SER A 330 1.30 -8.19 -19.47
C SER A 330 2.31 -7.18 -18.94
#